data_a76c4a4da62c8d1d644c696871b19b79
#
_entry.id   a76c4a4da62c8d1d644c696871b19b79
#
_cell.length_a   1.000
_cell.length_b   1.000
_cell.length_c   1.000
_cell.angle_alpha   90.00
_cell.angle_beta   90.00
_cell.angle_gamma   90.00
#
_symmetry.space_group_name_H-M   'P 1'
#
loop_
_entity.id
_entity.type
_entity.pdbx_description
1 polymer ?
#
loop_
_entity_poly.entity_id
_entity_poly.type
_entity_poly.pdbx_seq_one_letter_code
_entity_poly.pdbx_strand_id
1 'polypeptide(L)'
;MSVKDQLRLVDRPWAVCVVGPQEVAVTLPYINQVQFISVESTMKLKRAIKVGCKCFAISHYNGELFISDIATVYVYTIAGALTRQFTWETSGDRLFADIRSTCVSSDGKVLYVADKNKGLIAVDTENGIVIFKYSDARVNEVCGICLDSYGNIFICGWSSHNVLQINEHGEYTGETVSSMDTLNYPQALCISRYSGRMCLFRWGDNGLMLDLKH
;
A
#
# COMPACT_ATOMS: atom_id res chain seq x y z
N MET A 1 -10.20 7.68 21.05
CA MET A 1 -11.07 7.10 20.00
C MET A 1 -11.68 5.82 20.55
N SER A 2 -12.99 5.67 20.62
CA SER A 2 -13.61 4.42 21.10
C SER A 2 -13.74 3.44 19.94
N VAL A 3 -13.35 2.18 20.16
CA VAL A 3 -13.59 1.08 19.21
C VAL A 3 -15.10 0.88 19.13
N LYS A 4 -15.67 1.01 17.91
CA LYS A 4 -17.11 0.85 17.68
C LYS A 4 -17.50 -0.58 17.33
N ASP A 5 -16.57 -1.34 16.72
CA ASP A 5 -16.82 -2.72 16.30
C ASP A 5 -15.50 -3.49 16.20
N GLN A 6 -15.56 -4.80 16.39
CA GLN A 6 -14.42 -5.71 16.30
C GLN A 6 -14.81 -6.99 15.55
N LEU A 7 -13.92 -7.42 14.64
CA LEU A 7 -14.10 -8.66 13.89
C LEU A 7 -12.89 -9.57 14.07
N ARG A 8 -13.14 -10.82 14.48
CA ARG A 8 -12.08 -11.82 14.59
C ARG A 8 -11.84 -12.47 13.23
N LEU A 9 -10.59 -12.40 12.76
CA LEU A 9 -10.15 -13.10 11.56
C LEU A 9 -9.60 -14.49 11.90
N VAL A 10 -9.56 -15.36 10.90
CA VAL A 10 -9.07 -16.74 11.03
C VAL A 10 -7.55 -16.82 11.23
N ASP A 11 -6.83 -15.78 10.79
CA ASP A 11 -5.38 -15.66 10.90
C ASP A 11 -4.97 -14.18 11.02
N ARG A 12 -3.67 -13.91 11.22
CA ARG A 12 -3.12 -12.57 11.38
C ARG A 12 -3.27 -11.76 10.08
N PRO A 13 -3.98 -10.63 10.11
CA PRO A 13 -4.04 -9.73 8.96
C PRO A 13 -2.71 -8.99 8.79
N TRP A 14 -2.42 -8.62 7.53
CA TRP A 14 -1.20 -7.87 7.22
C TRP A 14 -1.50 -6.54 6.53
N ALA A 15 -2.28 -6.55 5.46
CA ALA A 15 -2.64 -5.36 4.71
C ALA A 15 -4.14 -5.32 4.42
N VAL A 16 -4.64 -4.13 4.13
CA VAL A 16 -6.04 -3.88 3.80
C VAL A 16 -6.16 -2.87 2.67
N CYS A 17 -7.10 -3.10 1.77
CA CYS A 17 -7.50 -2.11 0.76
C CYS A 17 -9.02 -2.00 0.64
N VAL A 18 -9.49 -0.86 0.17
CA VAL A 18 -10.91 -0.65 -0.15
C VAL A 18 -11.19 -1.26 -1.51
N VAL A 19 -12.22 -2.09 -1.63
CA VAL A 19 -12.66 -2.71 -2.89
C VAL A 19 -14.06 -2.25 -3.33
N GLY A 20 -14.75 -1.55 -2.47
CA GLY A 20 -16.06 -0.97 -2.75
C GLY A 20 -16.48 0.02 -1.67
N PRO A 21 -17.62 0.73 -1.83
CA PRO A 21 -18.06 1.75 -0.86
C PRO A 21 -18.23 1.24 0.57
N GLN A 22 -18.54 -0.03 0.71
CA GLN A 22 -18.79 -0.67 2.00
C GLN A 22 -18.09 -2.04 2.10
N GLU A 23 -17.01 -2.24 1.34
CA GLU A 23 -16.27 -3.49 1.34
C GLU A 23 -14.74 -3.23 1.33
N VAL A 24 -14.04 -3.97 2.16
CA VAL A 24 -12.58 -4.01 2.19
C VAL A 24 -12.08 -5.43 1.96
N ALA A 25 -10.87 -5.55 1.43
CA ALA A 25 -10.14 -6.81 1.30
C ALA A 25 -8.93 -6.79 2.23
N VAL A 26 -8.74 -7.86 3.00
CA VAL A 26 -7.68 -8.01 4.00
C VAL A 26 -6.83 -9.23 3.67
N THR A 27 -5.53 -9.06 3.64
CA THR A 27 -4.58 -10.16 3.37
C THR A 27 -4.28 -10.96 4.62
N LEU A 28 -4.22 -12.29 4.45
CA LEU A 28 -3.87 -13.28 5.47
C LEU A 28 -2.70 -14.13 4.94
N PRO A 29 -1.45 -13.62 5.01
CA PRO A 29 -0.30 -14.18 4.28
C PRO A 29 0.11 -15.57 4.75
N TYR A 30 -0.15 -15.94 5.99
CA TYR A 30 0.25 -17.26 6.52
C TYR A 30 -0.64 -18.40 6.03
N ILE A 31 -1.83 -18.09 5.51
CA ILE A 31 -2.74 -19.06 4.90
C ILE A 31 -3.01 -18.79 3.42
N ASN A 32 -2.26 -17.83 2.82
CA ASN A 32 -2.35 -17.43 1.41
C ASN A 32 -3.78 -17.09 0.99
N GLN A 33 -4.42 -16.20 1.74
CA GLN A 33 -5.83 -15.88 1.57
C GLN A 33 -6.08 -14.38 1.62
N VAL A 34 -7.06 -13.91 0.86
CA VAL A 34 -7.62 -12.57 0.96
C VAL A 34 -9.07 -12.71 1.43
N GLN A 35 -9.37 -12.11 2.58
CA GLN A 35 -10.69 -12.08 3.20
C GLN A 35 -11.40 -10.78 2.85
N PHE A 36 -12.59 -10.86 2.29
CA PHE A 36 -13.46 -9.70 2.06
C PHE A 36 -14.34 -9.47 3.29
N ILE A 37 -14.50 -8.21 3.66
CA ILE A 37 -15.24 -7.77 4.86
C ILE A 37 -16.18 -6.64 4.46
N SER A 38 -17.45 -6.76 4.82
CA SER A 38 -18.41 -5.65 4.79
C SER A 38 -18.13 -4.71 5.96
N VAL A 39 -18.12 -3.40 5.71
CA VAL A 39 -17.90 -2.32 6.70
C VAL A 39 -19.10 -1.37 6.78
N GLU A 40 -20.29 -1.92 6.74
CA GLU A 40 -21.55 -1.18 6.90
C GLU A 40 -21.75 -0.65 8.34
N SER A 41 -22.92 -0.83 8.92
CA SER A 41 -23.20 -0.48 10.34
C SER A 41 -22.41 -1.36 11.31
N THR A 42 -22.17 -2.62 10.92
CA THR A 42 -21.33 -3.61 11.64
C THR A 42 -20.44 -4.33 10.64
N MET A 43 -19.22 -4.68 11.07
CA MET A 43 -18.31 -5.46 10.24
C MET A 43 -18.75 -6.94 10.16
N LYS A 44 -18.75 -7.50 8.94
CA LYS A 44 -19.11 -8.91 8.70
C LYS A 44 -18.13 -9.55 7.73
N LEU A 45 -17.73 -10.78 8.04
CA LEU A 45 -16.98 -11.61 7.09
C LEU A 45 -17.87 -11.91 5.87
N LYS A 46 -17.32 -11.71 4.69
CA LYS A 46 -17.88 -12.15 3.41
C LYS A 46 -17.07 -13.30 2.85
N ARG A 47 -17.00 -13.41 1.53
CA ARG A 47 -16.19 -14.41 0.84
C ARG A 47 -14.70 -14.25 1.14
N ALA A 48 -13.96 -15.30 0.88
CA ALA A 48 -12.51 -15.27 0.82
C ALA A 48 -12.03 -15.93 -0.47
N ILE A 49 -10.88 -15.49 -0.97
CA ILE A 49 -10.22 -16.11 -2.11
C ILE A 49 -8.84 -16.63 -1.67
N LYS A 50 -8.46 -17.80 -2.21
CA LYS A 50 -7.10 -18.30 -2.06
C LYS A 50 -6.23 -17.75 -3.18
N VAL A 51 -4.99 -17.38 -2.84
CA VAL A 51 -4.00 -16.86 -3.78
C VAL A 51 -2.77 -17.78 -3.77
N GLY A 52 -2.01 -17.78 -4.87
CA GLY A 52 -0.85 -18.66 -5.04
C GLY A 52 0.44 -18.14 -4.36
N CYS A 53 0.36 -17.07 -3.57
CA CYS A 53 1.53 -16.42 -2.96
C CYS A 53 1.27 -16.02 -1.51
N LYS A 54 2.34 -15.71 -0.77
CA LYS A 54 2.23 -15.01 0.51
C LYS A 54 1.83 -13.55 0.25
N CYS A 55 0.61 -13.19 0.60
CA CYS A 55 0.02 -11.89 0.29
C CYS A 55 0.36 -10.84 1.36
N PHE A 56 1.48 -10.14 1.22
CA PHE A 56 1.93 -9.12 2.19
C PHE A 56 1.38 -7.73 1.89
N ALA A 57 1.29 -7.31 0.63
CA ALA A 57 0.65 -6.06 0.28
C ALA A 57 -0.56 -6.29 -0.62
N ILE A 58 -1.49 -5.34 -0.63
CA ILE A 58 -2.66 -5.37 -1.49
C ILE A 58 -3.11 -3.96 -1.83
N SER A 59 -3.44 -3.74 -3.10
CA SER A 59 -4.18 -2.58 -3.58
C SER A 59 -5.23 -3.01 -4.60
N HIS A 60 -6.20 -2.16 -4.87
CA HIS A 60 -7.35 -2.49 -5.72
C HIS A 60 -7.64 -1.37 -6.70
N TYR A 61 -7.96 -1.73 -7.92
CA TYR A 61 -8.54 -0.85 -8.92
C TYR A 61 -9.43 -1.64 -9.88
N ASN A 62 -10.65 -1.15 -10.11
CA ASN A 62 -11.60 -1.63 -11.11
C ASN A 62 -11.76 -3.17 -11.18
N GLY A 63 -11.91 -3.83 -10.03
CA GLY A 63 -12.11 -5.28 -9.96
C GLY A 63 -10.82 -6.11 -10.03
N GLU A 64 -9.66 -5.47 -10.06
CA GLU A 64 -8.36 -6.11 -9.98
C GLU A 64 -7.70 -5.86 -8.61
N LEU A 65 -7.09 -6.92 -8.07
CA LEU A 65 -6.31 -6.90 -6.85
C LEU A 65 -4.84 -7.05 -7.20
N PHE A 66 -4.04 -6.03 -6.89
CA PHE A 66 -2.58 -6.07 -6.99
C PHE A 66 -2.04 -6.56 -5.65
N ILE A 67 -1.66 -7.83 -5.61
CA ILE A 67 -1.20 -8.53 -4.40
C ILE A 67 0.29 -8.79 -4.55
N SER A 68 1.08 -8.54 -3.50
CA SER A 68 2.50 -8.88 -3.56
C SER A 68 2.91 -9.90 -2.51
N ASP A 69 3.88 -10.73 -2.87
CA ASP A 69 4.82 -11.31 -1.93
C ASP A 69 6.02 -10.35 -1.74
N ILE A 70 7.16 -10.86 -1.30
CA ILE A 70 8.35 -10.04 -1.05
C ILE A 70 8.92 -9.41 -2.34
N ALA A 71 8.83 -10.09 -3.48
CA ALA A 71 9.59 -9.72 -4.69
C ALA A 71 8.79 -9.79 -6.00
N THR A 72 7.51 -10.10 -5.93
CA THR A 72 6.62 -10.22 -7.09
C THR A 72 5.27 -9.59 -6.79
N VAL A 73 4.73 -8.87 -7.75
CA VAL A 73 3.34 -8.43 -7.75
C VAL A 73 2.53 -9.37 -8.62
N TYR A 74 1.43 -9.87 -8.09
CA TYR A 74 0.45 -10.72 -8.76
C TYR A 74 -0.85 -9.95 -8.93
N VAL A 75 -1.42 -9.96 -10.11
CA VAL A 75 -2.71 -9.32 -10.39
C VAL A 75 -3.79 -10.40 -10.45
N TYR A 76 -4.74 -10.31 -9.55
CA TYR A 76 -5.90 -11.18 -9.47
C TYR A 76 -7.19 -10.43 -9.77
N THR A 77 -8.16 -11.09 -10.35
CA THR A 77 -9.53 -10.58 -10.30
C THR A 77 -10.07 -10.66 -8.87
N ILE A 78 -11.09 -9.88 -8.53
CA ILE A 78 -11.77 -10.01 -7.22
C ILE A 78 -12.45 -11.38 -7.02
N ALA A 79 -12.58 -12.20 -8.09
CA ALA A 79 -13.06 -13.59 -8.04
C ALA A 79 -11.92 -14.58 -7.74
N GLY A 80 -10.66 -14.15 -7.71
CA GLY A 80 -9.50 -14.98 -7.38
C GLY A 80 -8.78 -15.61 -8.57
N ALA A 81 -9.07 -15.21 -9.81
CA ALA A 81 -8.33 -15.66 -10.97
C ALA A 81 -7.05 -14.83 -11.14
N LEU A 82 -5.88 -15.47 -11.23
CA LEU A 82 -4.62 -14.82 -11.56
C LEU A 82 -4.61 -14.42 -13.04
N THR A 83 -4.35 -13.16 -13.34
CA THR A 83 -4.32 -12.63 -14.71
C THR A 83 -2.91 -12.34 -15.21
N ARG A 84 -2.04 -11.78 -14.37
CA ARG A 84 -0.66 -11.42 -14.71
C ARG A 84 0.22 -11.28 -13.47
N GLN A 85 1.53 -11.22 -13.69
CA GLN A 85 2.51 -10.99 -12.61
C GLN A 85 3.69 -10.16 -13.10
N PHE A 86 4.29 -9.41 -12.18
CA PHE A 86 5.46 -8.56 -12.42
C PHE A 86 6.60 -9.00 -11.50
N THR A 87 7.67 -9.52 -12.08
CA THR A 87 8.81 -10.06 -11.32
C THR A 87 10.13 -9.52 -11.84
N TRP A 88 10.22 -9.34 -13.16
CA TRP A 88 11.46 -9.03 -13.87
C TRP A 88 11.31 -7.77 -14.70
N GLU A 89 12.39 -6.99 -14.77
CA GLU A 89 12.53 -5.91 -15.75
C GLU A 89 12.84 -6.49 -17.13
N THR A 90 12.67 -5.66 -18.14
CA THR A 90 13.07 -6.01 -19.53
C THR A 90 14.58 -6.28 -19.67
N SER A 91 15.39 -5.73 -18.76
CA SER A 91 16.83 -6.00 -18.64
C SER A 91 17.17 -7.41 -18.16
N GLY A 92 16.20 -8.13 -17.58
CA GLY A 92 16.41 -9.41 -16.91
C GLY A 92 16.73 -9.31 -15.41
N ASP A 93 16.78 -8.11 -14.87
CA ASP A 93 16.98 -7.89 -13.43
C ASP A 93 15.68 -8.08 -12.64
N ARG A 94 15.80 -8.38 -11.35
CA ARG A 94 14.65 -8.39 -10.44
C ARG A 94 14.05 -7.00 -10.31
N LEU A 95 12.78 -6.88 -10.64
CA LEU A 95 12.03 -5.62 -10.54
C LEU A 95 11.95 -5.14 -9.09
N PHE A 96 11.64 -6.05 -8.16
CA PHE A 96 11.50 -5.77 -6.74
C PHE A 96 12.48 -6.61 -5.89
N ALA A 97 12.75 -6.14 -4.66
CA ALA A 97 13.64 -6.82 -3.70
C ALA A 97 12.95 -7.13 -2.37
N ASP A 98 12.19 -6.17 -1.81
CA ASP A 98 11.47 -6.33 -0.53
C ASP A 98 10.24 -5.41 -0.51
N ILE A 99 9.16 -5.84 -1.16
CA ILE A 99 7.91 -5.09 -1.27
C ILE A 99 7.23 -4.99 0.11
N ARG A 100 6.90 -3.78 0.53
CA ARG A 100 6.23 -3.50 1.79
C ARG A 100 4.81 -3.01 1.64
N SER A 101 4.53 -2.21 0.62
CA SER A 101 3.22 -1.63 0.38
C SER A 101 3.03 -1.33 -1.10
N THR A 102 1.79 -1.27 -1.54
CA THR A 102 1.42 -0.92 -2.91
C THR A 102 0.25 0.06 -2.93
N CYS A 103 0.19 0.90 -3.94
CA CYS A 103 -0.92 1.80 -4.20
C CYS A 103 -1.11 1.98 -5.70
N VAL A 104 -2.36 1.99 -6.18
CA VAL A 104 -2.68 2.21 -7.60
C VAL A 104 -3.12 3.66 -7.81
N SER A 105 -2.70 4.27 -8.91
CA SER A 105 -3.14 5.62 -9.32
C SER A 105 -4.65 5.70 -9.48
N SER A 106 -5.21 6.90 -9.42
CA SER A 106 -6.66 7.11 -9.50
C SER A 106 -7.26 6.73 -10.86
N ASP A 107 -6.46 6.75 -11.92
CA ASP A 107 -6.84 6.31 -13.28
C ASP A 107 -6.53 4.82 -13.55
N GLY A 108 -5.89 4.14 -12.59
CA GLY A 108 -5.57 2.72 -12.67
C GLY A 108 -4.36 2.35 -13.52
N LYS A 109 -3.64 3.33 -14.08
CA LYS A 109 -2.55 3.05 -15.03
C LYS A 109 -1.19 2.80 -14.39
N VAL A 110 -0.98 3.31 -13.18
CA VAL A 110 0.29 3.23 -12.48
C VAL A 110 0.15 2.49 -11.17
N LEU A 111 0.95 1.46 -10.96
CA LEU A 111 1.15 0.82 -9.68
C LEU A 111 2.41 1.38 -9.04
N TYR A 112 2.25 1.99 -7.89
CA TYR A 112 3.35 2.45 -7.04
C TYR A 112 3.68 1.39 -6.01
N VAL A 113 4.94 1.03 -5.90
CA VAL A 113 5.44 -0.02 -5.01
C VAL A 113 6.47 0.57 -4.06
N ALA A 114 6.20 0.50 -2.77
CA ALA A 114 7.16 0.79 -1.72
C ALA A 114 8.04 -0.44 -1.51
N ASP A 115 9.27 -0.39 -1.96
CA ASP A 115 10.27 -1.44 -1.79
C ASP A 115 11.30 -0.98 -0.76
N LYS A 116 11.49 -1.77 0.29
CA LYS A 116 12.38 -1.43 1.40
C LYS A 116 13.81 -1.15 0.94
N ASN A 117 14.29 -1.90 -0.05
CA ASN A 117 15.69 -1.88 -0.49
C ASN A 117 15.90 -1.03 -1.76
N LYS A 118 14.85 -0.81 -2.56
CA LYS A 118 14.92 -0.11 -3.84
C LYS A 118 14.22 1.27 -3.83
N GLY A 119 13.50 1.60 -2.76
CA GLY A 119 12.76 2.86 -2.66
C GLY A 119 11.36 2.78 -3.25
N LEU A 120 10.91 3.84 -3.92
CA LEU A 120 9.64 3.88 -4.63
C LEU A 120 9.85 3.46 -6.09
N ILE A 121 9.05 2.52 -6.56
CA ILE A 121 9.05 2.06 -7.95
C ILE A 121 7.66 2.26 -8.53
N ALA A 122 7.55 2.97 -9.63
CA ALA A 122 6.32 3.15 -10.40
C ALA A 122 6.36 2.27 -11.64
N VAL A 123 5.34 1.45 -11.83
CA VAL A 123 5.22 0.56 -12.99
C VAL A 123 3.85 0.70 -13.65
N ASP A 124 3.83 0.47 -14.95
CA ASP A 124 2.59 0.36 -15.72
C ASP A 124 1.79 -0.86 -15.27
N THR A 125 0.49 -0.71 -15.03
CA THR A 125 -0.36 -1.78 -14.49
C THR A 125 -0.69 -2.89 -15.48
N GLU A 126 -0.55 -2.65 -16.79
CA GLU A 126 -0.84 -3.65 -17.81
C GLU A 126 0.34 -4.60 -18.05
N ASN A 127 1.54 -4.04 -18.17
CA ASN A 127 2.72 -4.77 -18.63
C ASN A 127 3.87 -4.83 -17.62
N GLY A 128 3.80 -4.05 -16.50
CA GLY A 128 4.83 -4.01 -15.47
C GLY A 128 6.10 -3.26 -15.87
N ILE A 129 6.07 -2.49 -16.97
CA ILE A 129 7.21 -1.68 -17.40
C ILE A 129 7.42 -0.56 -16.37
N VAL A 130 8.69 -0.34 -15.98
CA VAL A 130 9.08 0.72 -15.06
C VAL A 130 8.87 2.08 -15.72
N ILE A 131 8.10 2.93 -15.05
CA ILE A 131 7.87 4.33 -15.44
C ILE A 131 8.96 5.20 -14.82
N PHE A 132 9.16 5.09 -13.50
CA PHE A 132 10.27 5.71 -12.79
C PHE A 132 10.65 4.93 -11.54
N LYS A 133 11.82 5.24 -10.99
CA LYS A 133 12.28 4.82 -9.67
C LYS A 133 12.73 6.04 -8.89
N TYR A 134 12.35 6.11 -7.62
CA TYR A 134 12.82 7.12 -6.70
C TYR A 134 13.56 6.46 -5.55
N SER A 135 14.83 6.81 -5.39
CA SER A 135 15.67 6.39 -4.29
C SER A 135 16.50 7.59 -3.85
N ASP A 136 16.41 7.95 -2.58
CA ASP A 136 17.03 9.16 -2.06
C ASP A 136 17.49 8.92 -0.61
N ALA A 137 18.63 9.52 -0.24
CA ALA A 137 19.21 9.41 1.10
C ALA A 137 18.31 10.00 2.22
N ARG A 138 17.35 10.84 1.86
CA ARG A 138 16.37 11.41 2.79
C ARG A 138 15.34 10.39 3.29
N VAL A 139 15.12 9.28 2.59
CA VAL A 139 14.18 8.23 2.98
C VAL A 139 14.86 6.88 2.95
N ASN A 140 14.92 6.22 4.09
CA ASN A 140 15.53 4.91 4.23
C ASN A 140 14.50 3.86 4.65
N GLU A 141 14.58 2.68 4.03
CA GLU A 141 13.68 1.55 4.27
C GLU A 141 12.21 1.95 4.02
N VAL A 142 11.89 2.31 2.78
CA VAL A 142 10.52 2.69 2.40
C VAL A 142 9.56 1.55 2.71
N CYS A 143 8.52 1.83 3.51
CA CYS A 143 7.62 0.78 4.01
C CYS A 143 6.13 1.05 3.78
N GLY A 144 5.69 2.30 3.73
CA GLY A 144 4.30 2.66 3.47
C GLY A 144 4.18 3.62 2.30
N ILE A 145 3.06 3.55 1.61
CA ILE A 145 2.73 4.42 0.48
C ILE A 145 1.23 4.71 0.44
N CYS A 146 0.87 5.93 0.13
CA CYS A 146 -0.50 6.31 -0.25
C CYS A 146 -0.49 7.48 -1.23
N LEU A 147 -1.66 7.76 -1.81
CA LEU A 147 -1.91 8.88 -2.71
C LEU A 147 -2.97 9.80 -2.11
N ASP A 148 -2.82 11.11 -2.34
CA ASP A 148 -3.92 12.04 -2.13
C ASP A 148 -4.85 12.11 -3.36
N SER A 149 -5.86 13.00 -3.31
CA SER A 149 -6.80 13.20 -4.40
C SER A 149 -6.21 13.95 -5.61
N TYR A 150 -5.03 14.53 -5.47
CA TYR A 150 -4.32 15.27 -6.51
C TYR A 150 -3.27 14.42 -7.23
N GLY A 151 -3.04 13.19 -6.77
CA GLY A 151 -2.03 12.29 -7.33
C GLY A 151 -0.64 12.44 -6.68
N ASN A 152 -0.50 13.26 -5.64
CA ASN A 152 0.75 13.28 -4.88
C ASN A 152 0.96 11.97 -4.15
N ILE A 153 2.19 11.49 -4.18
CA ILE A 153 2.61 10.22 -3.60
C ILE A 153 3.28 10.52 -2.26
N PHE A 154 2.80 9.89 -1.20
CA PHE A 154 3.40 9.98 0.13
C PHE A 154 4.03 8.65 0.47
N ILE A 155 5.32 8.66 0.83
CA ILE A 155 6.07 7.48 1.24
C ILE A 155 6.63 7.68 2.64
N CYS A 156 6.59 6.67 3.48
CA CYS A 156 7.25 6.72 4.78
C CYS A 156 8.50 5.84 4.82
N GLY A 157 9.54 6.36 5.46
CA GLY A 157 10.79 5.68 5.70
C GLY A 157 10.88 5.15 7.14
N TRP A 158 11.01 3.83 7.29
CA TRP A 158 11.11 3.18 8.60
C TRP A 158 12.29 3.71 9.39
N SER A 159 13.49 3.68 8.82
CA SER A 159 14.72 4.07 9.49
C SER A 159 15.02 5.57 9.44
N SER A 160 14.41 6.31 8.51
CA SER A 160 14.55 7.77 8.43
C SER A 160 13.52 8.52 9.26
N HIS A 161 12.50 7.84 9.79
CA HIS A 161 11.47 8.40 10.67
C HIS A 161 10.73 9.60 10.08
N ASN A 162 10.43 9.56 8.78
CA ASN A 162 9.81 10.67 8.07
C ASN A 162 8.77 10.24 7.06
N VAL A 163 8.06 11.22 6.50
CA VAL A 163 7.16 11.06 5.36
C VAL A 163 7.56 12.08 4.30
N LEU A 164 7.92 11.60 3.12
CA LEU A 164 8.22 12.43 1.95
C LEU A 164 7.03 12.48 1.00
N GLN A 165 6.91 13.62 0.33
CA GLN A 165 5.99 13.83 -0.78
C GLN A 165 6.75 13.81 -2.10
N ILE A 166 6.23 13.05 -3.06
CA ILE A 166 6.76 12.84 -4.40
C ILE A 166 5.62 13.15 -5.39
N ASN A 167 5.91 13.80 -6.50
CA ASN A 167 4.91 14.03 -7.53
C ASN A 167 4.75 12.80 -8.46
N GLU A 168 3.81 12.86 -9.37
CA GLU A 168 3.52 11.81 -10.35
C GLU A 168 4.66 11.51 -11.34
N HIS A 169 5.65 12.41 -11.45
CA HIS A 169 6.84 12.25 -12.27
C HIS A 169 8.03 11.66 -11.52
N GLY A 170 7.87 11.34 -10.23
CA GLY A 170 8.93 10.79 -9.40
C GLY A 170 9.87 11.84 -8.80
N GLU A 171 9.46 13.10 -8.75
CA GLU A 171 10.27 14.20 -8.22
C GLU A 171 9.87 14.51 -6.77
N TYR A 172 10.86 14.73 -5.92
CA TYR A 172 10.65 15.16 -4.55
C TYR A 172 10.04 16.58 -4.48
N THR A 173 8.96 16.72 -3.76
CA THR A 173 8.26 18.00 -3.58
C THR A 173 8.31 18.54 -2.15
N GLY A 174 8.55 17.68 -1.17
CA GLY A 174 8.65 18.13 0.22
C GLY A 174 8.71 17.00 1.24
N GLU A 175 8.98 17.36 2.48
CA GLU A 175 8.87 16.50 3.66
C GLU A 175 7.62 16.91 4.44
N THR A 176 6.65 15.97 4.51
CA THR A 176 5.35 16.25 5.18
C THR A 176 5.44 16.04 6.68
N VAL A 177 6.24 15.07 7.12
CA VAL A 177 6.51 14.77 8.52
C VAL A 177 7.99 14.48 8.66
N SER A 178 8.65 15.16 9.58
CA SER A 178 10.08 14.99 9.85
C SER A 178 10.34 14.10 11.06
N SER A 179 11.55 13.63 11.21
CA SER A 179 12.00 12.91 12.41
C SER A 179 11.90 13.76 13.69
N MET A 180 11.88 15.10 13.56
CA MET A 180 11.70 16.04 14.68
C MET A 180 10.27 16.06 15.21
N ASP A 181 9.29 15.62 14.43
CA ASP A 181 7.87 15.57 14.82
C ASP A 181 7.51 14.36 15.71
N THR A 182 8.49 13.79 16.41
CA THR A 182 8.33 12.58 17.26
C THR A 182 7.83 11.35 16.50
N LEU A 183 7.98 11.33 15.19
CA LEU A 183 7.64 10.19 14.36
C LEU A 183 8.73 9.11 14.51
N ASN A 184 8.37 7.95 15.10
CA ASN A 184 9.28 6.85 15.25
C ASN A 184 8.79 5.63 14.46
N TYR A 185 9.63 5.09 13.59
CA TYR A 185 9.39 3.85 12.85
C TYR A 185 7.99 3.79 12.17
N PRO A 186 7.64 4.75 11.29
CA PRO A 186 6.38 4.71 10.57
C PRO A 186 6.31 3.46 9.69
N GLN A 187 5.17 2.77 9.69
CA GLN A 187 4.98 1.52 8.94
C GLN A 187 3.96 1.63 7.82
N ALA A 188 2.90 2.36 8.08
CA ALA A 188 1.80 2.47 7.13
C ALA A 188 1.18 3.85 7.21
N LEU A 189 0.71 4.33 6.07
CA LEU A 189 -0.01 5.58 5.97
C LEU A 189 -1.21 5.42 5.04
N CYS A 190 -2.24 6.19 5.29
CA CYS A 190 -3.38 6.32 4.40
C CYS A 190 -3.94 7.74 4.46
N ILE A 191 -4.53 8.19 3.38
CA ILE A 191 -5.17 9.49 3.29
C ILE A 191 -6.66 9.30 3.03
N SER A 192 -7.47 9.98 3.83
CA SER A 192 -8.92 10.04 3.61
C SER A 192 -9.20 10.91 2.38
N ARG A 193 -9.81 10.32 1.35
CA ARG A 193 -10.22 11.04 0.14
C ARG A 193 -11.31 12.10 0.41
N TYR A 194 -12.02 12.00 1.55
CA TYR A 194 -13.10 12.93 1.90
C TYR A 194 -12.64 14.12 2.73
N SER A 195 -11.70 13.90 3.65
CA SER A 195 -11.27 14.93 4.61
C SER A 195 -9.86 15.46 4.37
N GLY A 196 -9.09 14.85 3.45
CA GLY A 196 -7.67 15.15 3.25
C GLY A 196 -6.78 14.79 4.44
N ARG A 197 -7.32 14.11 5.46
CA ARG A 197 -6.55 13.71 6.65
C ARG A 197 -5.68 12.52 6.35
N MET A 198 -4.42 12.59 6.77
CA MET A 198 -3.48 11.48 6.77
C MET A 198 -3.53 10.75 8.11
N CYS A 199 -3.70 9.44 8.07
CA CYS A 199 -3.48 8.56 9.20
C CYS A 199 -2.14 7.87 9.01
N LEU A 200 -1.28 7.97 10.01
CA LEU A 200 0.05 7.40 10.02
C LEU A 200 0.18 6.42 11.17
N PHE A 201 0.59 5.20 10.89
CA PHE A 201 0.74 4.13 11.87
C PHE A 201 2.22 3.84 12.13
N ARG A 202 2.56 3.66 13.41
CA ARG A 202 3.92 3.38 13.91
C ARG A 202 4.00 1.99 14.49
N TRP A 203 5.22 1.46 14.59
CA TRP A 203 5.45 0.21 15.32
C TRP A 203 5.18 0.39 16.81
N GLY A 204 4.31 -0.48 17.35
CA GLY A 204 4.07 -0.59 18.80
C GLY A 204 3.25 0.53 19.45
N ASP A 205 2.64 1.44 18.68
CA ASP A 205 1.92 2.60 19.25
C ASP A 205 0.63 2.95 18.49
N ASN A 206 -0.14 3.89 19.06
CA ASN A 206 -1.34 4.44 18.44
C ASN A 206 -0.99 5.25 17.18
N GLY A 207 -1.85 5.18 16.18
CA GLY A 207 -1.69 5.97 14.95
C GLY A 207 -1.78 7.48 15.20
N LEU A 208 -1.06 8.26 14.41
CA LEU A 208 -1.17 9.72 14.33
C LEU A 208 -2.17 10.10 13.25
N MET A 209 -2.95 11.13 13.49
CA MET A 209 -3.85 11.73 12.50
C MET A 209 -3.39 13.16 12.23
N LEU A 210 -3.11 13.48 10.99
CA LEU A 210 -2.58 14.76 10.55
C LEU A 210 -3.54 15.38 9.54
N ASP A 211 -3.78 16.69 9.68
CA ASP A 211 -4.47 17.48 8.67
C ASP A 211 -3.41 17.94 7.64
N LEU A 212 -3.51 17.48 6.41
CA LEU A 212 -2.65 17.95 5.33
C LEU A 212 -3.04 19.39 5.00
N LYS A 213 -2.09 20.32 5.19
CA LYS A 213 -2.25 21.70 4.74
C LYS A 213 -1.92 21.74 3.26
N HIS A 214 -2.90 22.11 2.46
CA HIS A 214 -2.73 22.41 1.03
C HIS A 214 -2.28 23.84 0.83
#